data_c178b5ff1cdb02c36e5735429afcc5bc
#
_entry.id   c178b5ff1cdb02c36e5735429afcc5bc
#
_cell.length_a   1.000
_cell.length_b   1.000
_cell.length_c   1.000
_cell.angle_alpha   90.00
_cell.angle_beta   90.00
_cell.angle_gamma   90.00
#
_symmetry.space_group_name_H-M   'P 1'
#
loop_
_entity.id
_entity.type
_entity.pdbx_description
1 polymer ?
#
loop_
_entity_poly.entity_id
_entity_poly.type
_entity_poly.pdbx_seq_one_letter_code
_entity_poly.pdbx_strand_id
1 'polypeptide(L)'
;METTVLGKTGLRVSRVGFGGIPIQRLNDEDAIAVVRRCLELGITYLDTANAYSTSEGRIGRAMEGWNGHVILSTKTQSRAVDGVAAHLAQSLQMLKVDAIDLYQFHNVSTFPDLEKVVAPGGPYDYVRRAMKDGKIKHVGITSHQIDVAKEAVKSGRFETVMFPFNFIVHEPGEE
;
A
#
# COMPACT_ATOMS: atom_id res chain seq x y z
N MET A 1 -0.53 -6.47 20.74
CA MET A 1 -1.37 -5.55 19.92
C MET A 1 -2.57 -6.34 19.40
N GLU A 2 -3.77 -5.78 19.45
CA GLU A 2 -4.95 -6.40 18.81
C GLU A 2 -4.79 -6.46 17.30
N THR A 3 -5.36 -7.49 16.68
CA THR A 3 -5.29 -7.71 15.23
C THR A 3 -6.67 -7.76 14.59
N THR A 4 -6.74 -7.51 13.29
CA THR A 4 -7.94 -7.63 12.46
C THR A 4 -7.58 -8.21 11.10
N VAL A 5 -8.59 -8.60 10.32
CA VAL A 5 -8.40 -9.02 8.93
C VAL A 5 -8.53 -7.79 8.02
N LEU A 6 -7.59 -7.62 7.10
CA LEU A 6 -7.54 -6.47 6.20
C LEU A 6 -8.40 -6.72 4.95
N GLY A 7 -9.56 -6.09 4.87
CA GLY A 7 -10.44 -6.19 3.71
C GLY A 7 -10.75 -7.64 3.32
N LYS A 8 -10.67 -7.94 2.02
CA LYS A 8 -10.90 -9.30 1.46
C LYS A 8 -9.61 -10.11 1.32
N THR A 9 -8.47 -9.61 1.82
CA THR A 9 -7.16 -10.24 1.63
C THR A 9 -6.93 -11.49 2.48
N GLY A 10 -7.66 -11.63 3.58
CA GLY A 10 -7.36 -12.64 4.60
C GLY A 10 -6.12 -12.33 5.45
N LEU A 11 -5.37 -11.28 5.14
CA LEU A 11 -4.19 -10.86 5.89
C LEU A 11 -4.58 -10.40 7.30
N ARG A 12 -3.96 -10.99 8.31
CA ARG A 12 -4.11 -10.56 9.69
C ARG A 12 -3.09 -9.48 10.01
N VAL A 13 -3.56 -8.29 10.32
CA VAL A 13 -2.74 -7.10 10.59
C VAL A 13 -3.01 -6.55 12.00
N SER A 14 -2.07 -5.83 12.57
CA SER A 14 -2.33 -5.03 13.77
C SER A 14 -3.38 -3.95 13.47
N ARG A 15 -4.29 -3.70 14.42
CA ARG A 15 -5.34 -2.67 14.27
C ARG A 15 -4.76 -1.25 14.12
N VAL A 16 -3.57 -1.03 14.64
CA VAL A 16 -2.79 0.19 14.40
C VAL A 16 -1.74 -0.13 13.34
N GLY A 17 -1.76 0.59 12.24
CA GLY A 17 -0.77 0.52 11.16
C GLY A 17 0.26 1.65 11.26
N PHE A 18 1.43 1.42 10.69
CA PHE A 18 2.46 2.45 10.53
C PHE A 18 2.32 3.11 9.16
N GLY A 19 2.23 4.45 9.13
CA GLY A 19 2.22 5.25 7.90
C GLY A 19 3.60 5.87 7.62
N GLY A 20 4.17 5.58 6.45
CA GLY A 20 5.54 5.93 6.08
C GLY A 20 5.78 7.39 5.64
N ILE A 21 4.74 8.23 5.49
CA ILE A 21 4.91 9.63 5.07
C ILE A 21 5.79 10.43 6.05
N PRO A 22 5.56 10.41 7.39
CA PRO A 22 6.29 11.28 8.30
C PRO A 22 7.79 11.01 8.36
N ILE A 23 8.24 9.76 8.16
CA ILE A 23 9.66 9.43 8.27
C ILE A 23 10.52 10.04 7.15
N GLN A 24 9.93 10.54 6.08
CA GLN A 24 10.65 11.28 5.04
C GLN A 24 11.37 12.54 5.57
N ARG A 25 10.88 13.11 6.66
CA ARG A 25 11.41 14.35 7.27
C ARG A 25 12.56 14.10 8.25
N LEU A 26 12.81 12.84 8.59
CA LEU A 26 13.86 12.44 9.53
C LEU A 26 15.17 12.17 8.77
N ASN A 27 16.29 12.09 9.48
CA ASN A 27 17.49 11.44 8.98
C ASN A 27 17.29 9.92 8.94
N ASP A 28 18.24 9.20 8.37
CA ASP A 28 18.10 7.75 8.16
C ASP A 28 18.10 6.96 9.47
N GLU A 29 18.96 7.35 10.43
CA GLU A 29 19.09 6.68 11.73
C GLU A 29 17.78 6.77 12.52
N ASP A 30 17.24 7.98 12.68
CA ASP A 30 15.99 8.22 13.40
C ASP A 30 14.81 7.53 12.71
N ALA A 31 14.74 7.59 11.37
CA ALA A 31 13.68 6.94 10.62
C ALA A 31 13.68 5.42 10.83
N ILE A 32 14.85 4.77 10.75
CA ILE A 32 15.01 3.34 11.00
C ILE A 32 14.64 2.99 12.44
N ALA A 33 15.11 3.79 13.41
CA ALA A 33 14.79 3.58 14.82
C ALA A 33 13.28 3.66 15.10
N VAL A 34 12.57 4.62 14.50
CA VAL A 34 11.10 4.74 14.61
C VAL A 34 10.41 3.51 14.04
N VAL A 35 10.76 3.05 12.84
CA VAL A 35 10.16 1.85 12.25
C VAL A 35 10.41 0.63 13.13
N ARG A 36 11.65 0.41 13.57
CA ARG A 36 12.01 -0.71 14.47
C ARG A 36 11.21 -0.66 15.76
N ARG A 37 11.07 0.53 16.35
CA ARG A 37 10.27 0.69 17.56
C ARG A 37 8.82 0.33 17.37
N CYS A 38 8.23 0.67 16.22
CA CYS A 38 6.87 0.27 15.87
C CYS A 38 6.73 -1.26 15.79
N LEU A 39 7.67 -1.93 15.15
CA LEU A 39 7.70 -3.39 15.05
C LEU A 39 7.81 -4.06 16.44
N GLU A 40 8.70 -3.57 17.32
CA GLU A 40 8.84 -4.03 18.71
C GLU A 40 7.55 -3.87 19.52
N LEU A 41 6.77 -2.83 19.25
CA LEU A 41 5.48 -2.59 19.90
C LEU A 41 4.35 -3.46 19.32
N GLY A 42 4.66 -4.31 18.33
CA GLY A 42 3.72 -5.25 17.72
C GLY A 42 2.88 -4.68 16.60
N ILE A 43 3.30 -3.55 15.98
CA ILE A 43 2.73 -3.08 14.73
C ILE A 43 3.24 -3.98 13.62
N THR A 44 2.33 -4.65 12.90
CA THR A 44 2.66 -5.59 11.83
C THR A 44 2.29 -5.09 10.45
N TYR A 45 1.56 -3.98 10.32
CA TYR A 45 1.16 -3.39 9.05
C TYR A 45 1.95 -2.12 8.80
N LEU A 46 2.83 -2.15 7.79
CA LEU A 46 3.65 -1.02 7.36
C LEU A 46 3.15 -0.53 5.99
N ASP A 47 2.61 0.69 5.95
CA ASP A 47 2.09 1.30 4.73
C ASP A 47 3.01 2.44 4.26
N THR A 48 3.48 2.34 3.03
CA THR A 48 4.32 3.32 2.35
C THR A 48 3.85 3.58 0.92
N ALA A 49 4.65 4.22 0.09
CA ALA A 49 4.41 4.40 -1.33
C ALA A 49 5.72 4.68 -2.07
N ASN A 50 5.80 4.29 -3.34
CA ASN A 50 6.92 4.66 -4.22
C ASN A 50 7.14 6.19 -4.28
N ALA A 51 6.06 6.97 -4.20
CA ALA A 51 6.11 8.43 -4.18
C ALA A 51 6.63 9.05 -2.87
N TYR A 52 6.83 8.26 -1.81
CA TYR A 52 7.28 8.77 -0.51
C TYR A 52 8.83 8.80 -0.41
N SER A 53 9.46 9.36 -1.42
CA SER A 53 10.91 9.61 -1.52
C SER A 53 11.79 8.51 -0.89
N THR A 54 12.24 8.69 0.35
CA THR A 54 13.16 7.79 1.06
C THR A 54 12.46 6.71 1.88
N SER A 55 11.13 6.72 1.99
CA SER A 55 10.39 5.91 2.96
C SER A 55 10.56 4.40 2.73
N GLU A 56 10.42 3.92 1.48
CA GLU A 56 10.59 2.49 1.16
C GLU A 56 11.99 1.99 1.55
N GLY A 57 13.04 2.73 1.20
CA GLY A 57 14.41 2.35 1.53
C GLY A 57 14.70 2.35 3.04
N ARG A 58 14.09 3.25 3.80
CA ARG A 58 14.20 3.30 5.27
C ARG A 58 13.49 2.14 5.93
N ILE A 59 12.29 1.79 5.46
CA ILE A 59 11.54 0.62 5.92
C ILE A 59 12.34 -0.66 5.59
N GLY A 60 12.86 -0.79 4.35
CA GLY A 60 13.66 -1.95 3.96
C GLY A 60 14.88 -2.16 4.87
N ARG A 61 15.61 -1.08 5.20
CA ARG A 61 16.75 -1.14 6.15
C ARG A 61 16.31 -1.45 7.59
N ALA A 62 15.18 -0.93 8.01
CA ALA A 62 14.65 -1.20 9.34
C ALA A 62 14.27 -2.67 9.52
N MET A 63 13.85 -3.35 8.46
CA MET A 63 13.49 -4.77 8.47
C MET A 63 14.70 -5.71 8.36
N GLU A 64 15.90 -5.24 8.05
CA GLU A 64 17.08 -6.09 8.01
C GLU A 64 17.31 -6.80 9.35
N GLY A 65 17.34 -8.13 9.31
CA GLY A 65 17.48 -8.98 10.51
C GLY A 65 16.21 -9.07 11.38
N TRP A 66 15.08 -8.48 10.96
CA TRP A 66 13.81 -8.66 11.65
C TRP A 66 13.16 -9.99 11.26
N ASN A 67 12.89 -10.85 12.26
CA ASN A 67 12.32 -12.19 12.05
C ASN A 67 10.81 -12.24 12.40
N GLY A 68 10.21 -11.12 12.81
CA GLY A 68 8.80 -11.05 13.14
C GLY A 68 7.91 -10.94 11.91
N HIS A 69 6.61 -11.22 12.07
CA HIS A 69 5.62 -11.07 11.01
C HIS A 69 5.44 -9.58 10.65
N VAL A 70 5.51 -9.28 9.35
CA VAL A 70 5.26 -7.95 8.80
C VAL A 70 4.45 -8.08 7.53
N ILE A 71 3.45 -7.22 7.37
CA ILE A 71 2.67 -7.03 6.16
C ILE A 71 3.07 -5.70 5.54
N LEU A 72 3.64 -5.76 4.35
CA LEU A 72 4.11 -4.60 3.60
C LEU A 72 3.08 -4.14 2.59
N SER A 73 2.68 -2.90 2.72
CA SER A 73 1.84 -2.19 1.76
C SER A 73 2.61 -1.06 1.12
N THR A 74 2.64 -1.02 -0.21
CA THR A 74 3.15 0.13 -0.97
C THR A 74 2.24 0.47 -2.14
N LYS A 75 2.52 1.59 -2.83
CA LYS A 75 1.59 2.17 -3.79
C LYS A 75 2.30 2.71 -5.02
N THR A 76 1.63 2.67 -6.17
CA THR A 76 2.06 3.33 -7.41
C THR A 76 1.14 4.49 -7.78
N GLN A 77 1.71 5.63 -8.16
CA GLN A 77 0.96 6.75 -8.74
C GLN A 77 0.81 6.63 -10.26
N SER A 78 1.48 5.68 -10.90
CA SER A 78 1.41 5.53 -12.35
C SER A 78 0.03 5.04 -12.82
N ARG A 79 -0.42 5.58 -13.95
CA ARG A 79 -1.59 5.13 -14.70
C ARG A 79 -1.21 4.50 -16.04
N ALA A 80 0.08 4.26 -16.26
CA ALA A 80 0.63 3.58 -17.44
C ALA A 80 1.32 2.27 -17.01
N VAL A 81 1.22 1.24 -17.85
CA VAL A 81 1.76 -0.10 -17.57
C VAL A 81 3.26 -0.05 -17.26
N ASP A 82 4.05 0.63 -18.11
CA ASP A 82 5.50 0.71 -17.94
C ASP A 82 5.90 1.44 -16.65
N GLY A 83 5.15 2.48 -16.28
CA GLY A 83 5.37 3.19 -15.03
C GLY A 83 5.03 2.34 -13.81
N VAL A 84 3.95 1.54 -13.84
CA VAL A 84 3.63 0.58 -12.78
C VAL A 84 4.71 -0.48 -12.65
N ALA A 85 5.20 -0.99 -13.79
CA ALA A 85 6.29 -1.97 -13.81
C ALA A 85 7.57 -1.42 -13.18
N ALA A 86 7.97 -0.20 -13.56
CA ALA A 86 9.13 0.47 -13.01
C ALA A 86 9.01 0.72 -11.50
N HIS A 87 7.83 1.24 -11.05
CA HIS A 87 7.58 1.46 -9.63
C HIS A 87 7.58 0.17 -8.82
N LEU A 88 7.00 -0.92 -9.33
CA LEU A 88 7.03 -2.21 -8.65
C LEU A 88 8.47 -2.73 -8.48
N ALA A 89 9.26 -2.68 -9.55
CA ALA A 89 10.65 -3.12 -9.51
C ALA A 89 11.47 -2.30 -8.49
N GLN A 90 11.29 -0.98 -8.48
CA GLN A 90 11.93 -0.09 -7.53
C GLN A 90 11.47 -0.37 -6.08
N SER A 91 10.17 -0.55 -5.85
CA SER A 91 9.63 -0.83 -4.53
C SER A 91 10.17 -2.14 -3.95
N LEU A 92 10.23 -3.22 -4.76
CA LEU A 92 10.83 -4.50 -4.35
C LEU A 92 12.30 -4.32 -3.94
N GLN A 93 13.07 -3.57 -4.74
CA GLN A 93 14.48 -3.28 -4.47
C GLN A 93 14.67 -2.45 -3.19
N MET A 94 13.90 -1.36 -3.02
CA MET A 94 14.02 -0.45 -1.88
C MET A 94 13.59 -1.10 -0.57
N LEU A 95 12.49 -1.86 -0.60
CA LEU A 95 11.98 -2.60 0.55
C LEU A 95 12.80 -3.87 0.85
N LYS A 96 13.68 -4.30 -0.07
CA LYS A 96 14.55 -5.49 0.04
C LYS A 96 13.73 -6.77 0.24
N VAL A 97 12.68 -6.94 -0.57
CA VAL A 97 11.78 -8.10 -0.54
C VAL A 97 11.53 -8.65 -1.93
N ASP A 98 11.23 -9.95 -2.03
CA ASP A 98 10.88 -10.62 -3.28
C ASP A 98 9.42 -10.40 -3.67
N ALA A 99 8.55 -10.10 -2.70
CA ALA A 99 7.13 -9.88 -2.91
C ALA A 99 6.56 -8.80 -1.98
N ILE A 100 5.58 -8.04 -2.49
CA ILE A 100 4.77 -7.07 -1.75
C ILE A 100 3.47 -7.74 -1.30
N ASP A 101 3.10 -7.60 -0.02
CA ASP A 101 1.85 -8.17 0.48
C ASP A 101 0.62 -7.47 -0.08
N LEU A 102 0.63 -6.12 -0.09
CA LEU A 102 -0.46 -5.32 -0.66
C LEU A 102 0.09 -4.22 -1.56
N TYR A 103 -0.21 -4.29 -2.85
CA TYR A 103 0.17 -3.26 -3.82
C TYR A 103 -1.03 -2.44 -4.22
N GLN A 104 -0.98 -1.11 -4.06
CA GLN A 104 -2.14 -0.25 -4.22
C GLN A 104 -1.97 0.76 -5.36
N PHE A 105 -3.04 1.06 -6.07
CA PHE A 105 -3.10 2.23 -6.96
C PHE A 105 -3.34 3.47 -6.11
N HIS A 106 -2.36 4.38 -6.11
CA HIS A 106 -2.28 5.51 -5.20
C HIS A 106 -3.11 6.69 -5.70
N ASN A 107 -3.99 7.21 -4.81
CA ASN A 107 -4.75 8.44 -5.05
C ASN A 107 -5.52 8.44 -6.38
N VAL A 108 -6.28 7.39 -6.62
CA VAL A 108 -7.20 7.30 -7.77
C VAL A 108 -8.47 8.07 -7.38
N SER A 109 -8.48 9.38 -7.64
CA SER A 109 -9.50 10.30 -7.15
C SER A 109 -10.31 10.96 -8.27
N THR A 110 -10.21 10.44 -9.50
CA THR A 110 -11.05 10.84 -10.65
C THR A 110 -11.52 9.61 -11.41
N PHE A 111 -12.72 9.68 -12.00
CA PHE A 111 -13.23 8.60 -12.84
C PHE A 111 -12.31 8.29 -14.03
N PRO A 112 -11.77 9.28 -14.78
CA PRO A 112 -10.81 9.02 -15.85
C PRO A 112 -9.55 8.26 -15.38
N ASP A 113 -9.07 8.50 -14.16
CA ASP A 113 -7.94 7.75 -13.62
C ASP A 113 -8.33 6.31 -13.27
N LEU A 114 -9.52 6.10 -12.71
CA LEU A 114 -10.04 4.76 -12.45
C LEU A 114 -10.20 3.99 -13.76
N GLU A 115 -10.79 4.60 -14.79
CA GLU A 115 -10.93 4.00 -16.12
C GLU A 115 -9.58 3.58 -16.72
N LYS A 116 -8.55 4.45 -16.64
CA LYS A 116 -7.20 4.11 -17.10
C LYS A 116 -6.62 2.92 -16.34
N VAL A 117 -6.80 2.90 -15.01
CA VAL A 117 -6.29 1.79 -14.18
C VAL A 117 -6.91 0.46 -14.58
N VAL A 118 -8.23 0.42 -14.81
CA VAL A 118 -8.97 -0.83 -15.07
C VAL A 118 -9.18 -1.14 -16.56
N ALA A 119 -8.64 -0.33 -17.46
CA ALA A 119 -8.72 -0.55 -18.90
C ALA A 119 -8.16 -1.93 -19.30
N PRO A 120 -8.75 -2.59 -20.31
CA PRO A 120 -8.20 -3.84 -20.83
C PRO A 120 -6.72 -3.69 -21.25
N GLY A 121 -5.86 -4.60 -20.81
CA GLY A 121 -4.41 -4.52 -21.02
C GLY A 121 -3.68 -3.44 -20.22
N GLY A 122 -4.39 -2.71 -19.35
CA GLY A 122 -3.90 -1.59 -18.58
C GLY A 122 -3.16 -1.99 -17.28
N PRO A 123 -2.94 -0.99 -16.40
CA PRO A 123 -2.20 -1.16 -15.15
C PRO A 123 -2.72 -2.29 -14.24
N TYR A 124 -4.04 -2.43 -14.11
CA TYR A 124 -4.62 -3.49 -13.30
C TYR A 124 -4.26 -4.88 -13.83
N ASP A 125 -4.35 -5.07 -15.16
CA ASP A 125 -3.99 -6.35 -15.77
C ASP A 125 -2.50 -6.67 -15.62
N TYR A 126 -1.62 -5.65 -15.62
CA TYR A 126 -0.22 -5.84 -15.28
C TYR A 126 -0.04 -6.31 -13.84
N VAL A 127 -0.70 -5.66 -12.88
CA VAL A 127 -0.64 -6.06 -11.46
C VAL A 127 -1.15 -7.50 -11.29
N ARG A 128 -2.23 -7.88 -11.98
CA ARG A 128 -2.74 -9.26 -11.98
C ARG A 128 -1.73 -10.28 -12.52
N ARG A 129 -0.92 -9.91 -13.52
CA ARG A 129 0.20 -10.76 -13.98
C ARG A 129 1.29 -10.84 -12.92
N ALA A 130 1.70 -9.72 -12.35
CA ALA A 130 2.70 -9.69 -11.27
C ALA A 130 2.25 -10.49 -10.03
N MET A 131 0.95 -10.58 -9.75
CA MET A 131 0.40 -11.48 -8.72
C MET A 131 0.60 -12.95 -9.09
N LYS A 132 0.36 -13.35 -10.35
CA LYS A 132 0.62 -14.72 -10.81
C LYS A 132 2.11 -15.08 -10.75
N ASP A 133 2.97 -14.08 -10.99
CA ASP A 133 4.44 -14.24 -10.90
C ASP A 133 4.95 -14.22 -9.44
N GLY A 134 4.07 -14.11 -8.45
CA GLY A 134 4.40 -14.11 -7.03
C GLY A 134 5.04 -12.82 -6.50
N LYS A 135 5.10 -11.74 -7.29
CA LYS A 135 5.69 -10.44 -6.88
C LYS A 135 4.74 -9.56 -6.06
N ILE A 136 3.44 -9.81 -6.17
CA ILE A 136 2.38 -9.13 -5.43
C ILE A 136 1.43 -10.19 -4.92
N LYS A 137 1.00 -10.09 -3.65
CA LYS A 137 0.02 -11.03 -3.09
C LYS A 137 -1.41 -10.52 -3.22
N HIS A 138 -1.64 -9.23 -2.91
CA HIS A 138 -2.96 -8.61 -2.92
C HIS A 138 -2.93 -7.25 -3.62
N VAL A 139 -4.07 -6.84 -4.19
CA VAL A 139 -4.23 -5.56 -4.89
C VAL A 139 -5.27 -4.68 -4.21
N GLY A 140 -4.92 -3.41 -4.02
CA GLY A 140 -5.80 -2.40 -3.43
C GLY A 140 -5.83 -1.10 -4.21
N ILE A 141 -6.61 -0.15 -3.71
CA ILE A 141 -6.74 1.19 -4.25
C ILE A 141 -6.86 2.21 -3.13
N THR A 142 -6.33 3.42 -3.33
CA THR A 142 -6.55 4.55 -2.43
C THR A 142 -7.23 5.70 -3.15
N SER A 143 -8.16 6.37 -2.50
CA SER A 143 -8.89 7.51 -3.06
C SER A 143 -9.15 8.57 -1.99
N HIS A 144 -9.29 9.83 -2.43
CA HIS A 144 -9.78 10.94 -1.61
C HIS A 144 -11.19 11.41 -2.06
N GLN A 145 -11.79 10.71 -3.03
CA GLN A 145 -13.13 11.01 -3.54
C GLN A 145 -14.04 9.80 -3.33
N ILE A 146 -15.10 10.00 -2.56
CA ILE A 146 -15.98 8.92 -2.12
C ILE A 146 -16.66 8.19 -3.28
N ASP A 147 -17.14 8.94 -4.28
CA ASP A 147 -17.84 8.36 -5.43
C ASP A 147 -16.92 7.48 -6.27
N VAL A 148 -15.65 7.89 -6.42
CA VAL A 148 -14.64 7.09 -7.13
C VAL A 148 -14.27 5.84 -6.32
N ALA A 149 -14.16 5.98 -4.99
CA ALA A 149 -13.92 4.83 -4.11
C ALA A 149 -15.07 3.83 -4.17
N LYS A 150 -16.34 4.29 -4.14
CA LYS A 150 -17.52 3.44 -4.29
C LYS A 150 -17.53 2.68 -5.61
N GLU A 151 -17.21 3.36 -6.71
CA GLU A 151 -17.15 2.72 -8.03
C GLU A 151 -16.02 1.68 -8.10
N ALA A 152 -14.86 1.99 -7.51
CA ALA A 152 -13.78 1.02 -7.39
C ALA A 152 -14.21 -0.24 -6.60
N VAL A 153 -14.92 -0.07 -5.48
CA VAL A 153 -15.46 -1.18 -4.69
C VAL A 153 -16.48 -2.00 -5.49
N LYS A 154 -17.44 -1.33 -6.16
CA LYS A 154 -18.46 -1.98 -7.01
C LYS A 154 -17.85 -2.80 -8.14
N SER A 155 -16.69 -2.39 -8.67
CA SER A 155 -15.99 -3.13 -9.72
C SER A 155 -15.58 -4.55 -9.29
N GLY A 156 -15.50 -4.83 -7.98
CA GLY A 156 -15.06 -6.12 -7.42
C GLY A 156 -13.59 -6.46 -7.69
N ARG A 157 -12.81 -5.53 -8.25
CA ARG A 157 -11.42 -5.77 -8.68
C ARG A 157 -10.40 -5.64 -7.56
N PHE A 158 -10.69 -4.81 -6.54
CA PHE A 158 -9.78 -4.49 -5.44
C PHE A 158 -10.18 -5.21 -4.17
N GLU A 159 -9.19 -5.73 -3.46
CA GLU A 159 -9.37 -6.47 -2.20
C GLU A 159 -9.42 -5.52 -1.00
N THR A 160 -8.83 -4.33 -1.16
CA THR A 160 -8.86 -3.25 -0.16
C THR A 160 -9.14 -1.91 -0.81
N VAL A 161 -9.77 -1.03 -0.05
CA VAL A 161 -9.85 0.41 -0.33
C VAL A 161 -9.30 1.18 0.87
N MET A 162 -8.44 2.18 0.62
CA MET A 162 -7.98 3.10 1.66
C MET A 162 -8.59 4.47 1.37
N PHE A 163 -9.30 5.00 2.36
CA PHE A 163 -9.96 6.28 2.30
C PHE A 163 -9.74 7.05 3.61
N PRO A 164 -9.60 8.40 3.59
CA PRO A 164 -9.55 9.19 4.82
C PRO A 164 -10.83 9.04 5.62
N PHE A 165 -10.69 8.57 6.87
CA PHE A 165 -11.79 8.43 7.81
C PHE A 165 -11.32 8.87 9.21
N ASN A 166 -12.02 9.79 9.81
CA ASN A 166 -11.75 10.29 11.16
C ASN A 166 -12.99 10.99 11.71
N PHE A 167 -12.93 11.50 12.94
CA PHE A 167 -14.09 12.13 13.59
C PHE A 167 -14.61 13.40 12.90
N ILE A 168 -13.87 14.00 11.98
CA ILE A 168 -14.32 15.14 11.16
C ILE A 168 -14.83 14.64 9.79
N VAL A 169 -14.14 13.63 9.21
CA VAL A 169 -14.48 13.03 7.92
C VAL A 169 -14.99 11.61 8.21
N HIS A 170 -16.28 11.45 8.49
CA HIS A 170 -16.89 10.17 8.90
C HIS A 170 -17.89 9.63 7.87
N GLU A 171 -18.39 10.45 6.96
CA GLU A 171 -19.35 10.05 5.91
C GLU A 171 -18.95 8.76 5.15
N PRO A 172 -17.66 8.54 4.79
CA PRO A 172 -17.28 7.32 4.09
C PRO A 172 -17.51 6.01 4.86
N GLY A 173 -17.62 6.09 6.18
CA GLY A 173 -17.88 4.93 7.04
C GLY A 173 -19.36 4.61 7.22
N GLU A 174 -20.26 5.51 6.82
CA GLU A 174 -21.72 5.39 6.93
C GLU A 174 -22.34 4.83 5.63
N GLU A 175 -21.59 4.77 4.55
CA GLU A 175 -21.99 4.31 3.21
C GLU A 175 -21.33 2.98 2.83
#